data_6b3528d0afdac286ed520f85a0ee121c
#
_entry.id   6b3528d0afdac286ed520f85a0ee121c
#
_cell.length_a   1.000
_cell.length_b   1.000
_cell.length_c   1.000
_cell.angle_alpha   90.00
_cell.angle_beta   90.00
_cell.angle_gamma   90.00
#
_symmetry.space_group_name_H-M   'P 1'
#
loop_
_entity.id
_entity.type
_entity.pdbx_description
1 polymer ?
#
loop_
_entity_poly.entity_id
_entity_poly.type
_entity_poly.pdbx_seq_one_letter_code
_entity_poly.pdbx_strand_id
1 'polypeptide(L)'
;MSRKMQGFTLIEMMVAVVIIGILAAIALPQYQQYMVRNNRTAVQAELMQIAATAERYRAQQMTYANSTIAIVYGGSVYPKSGVGLYDLSYTPAADGLSWVATAVPKSGGLQAQTNDGALAIDNTGRRCWKKGSATCDLNDTTQAWQ
;
A
#
# COMPACT_ATOMS: atom_id res chain seq x y z
N MET A 1 43.29 38.74 -23.01
CA MET A 1 41.95 39.10 -22.55
C MET A 1 41.69 38.35 -21.25
N SER A 2 41.73 39.06 -20.09
CA SER A 2 41.49 38.45 -18.78
C SER A 2 39.96 38.43 -18.52
N ARG A 3 39.36 37.23 -18.50
CA ARG A 3 37.95 37.05 -18.09
C ARG A 3 37.85 37.32 -16.58
N LYS A 4 37.19 38.37 -16.19
CA LYS A 4 36.83 38.61 -14.79
C LYS A 4 35.85 37.50 -14.34
N MET A 5 36.29 36.62 -13.47
CA MET A 5 35.42 35.68 -12.77
C MET A 5 34.58 36.51 -11.78
N GLN A 6 33.27 36.62 -12.04
CA GLN A 6 32.35 37.21 -11.11
C GLN A 6 31.94 36.10 -10.10
N GLY A 7 32.21 36.34 -8.83
CA GLY A 7 31.77 35.47 -7.74
C GLY A 7 30.30 35.76 -7.36
N PHE A 8 29.59 34.76 -6.85
CA PHE A 8 28.23 34.94 -6.32
C PHE A 8 28.24 35.87 -5.11
N THR A 9 27.21 36.71 -5.03
CA THR A 9 26.98 37.56 -3.85
C THR A 9 26.29 36.77 -2.72
N LEU A 10 26.51 37.19 -1.47
CA LEU A 10 25.88 36.56 -0.31
C LEU A 10 24.33 36.65 -0.38
N ILE A 11 23.81 37.79 -0.86
CA ILE A 11 22.36 38.00 -1.01
C ILE A 11 21.75 37.05 -2.06
N GLU A 12 22.48 36.79 -3.16
CA GLU A 12 22.04 35.88 -4.22
C GLU A 12 21.91 34.44 -3.70
N MET A 13 22.85 33.99 -2.87
CA MET A 13 22.76 32.68 -2.19
C MET A 13 21.60 32.63 -1.18
N MET A 14 21.36 33.71 -0.42
CA MET A 14 20.24 33.78 0.51
C MET A 14 18.89 33.66 -0.20
N VAL A 15 18.71 34.38 -1.31
CA VAL A 15 17.48 34.33 -2.12
C VAL A 15 17.28 32.93 -2.71
N ALA A 16 18.35 32.30 -3.24
CA ALA A 16 18.27 30.95 -3.79
C ALA A 16 17.82 29.91 -2.72
N VAL A 17 18.40 29.96 -1.52
CA VAL A 17 18.03 29.05 -0.42
C VAL A 17 16.58 29.27 0.02
N VAL A 18 16.09 30.50 0.09
CA VAL A 18 14.69 30.81 0.44
C VAL A 18 13.74 30.23 -0.63
N ILE A 19 14.04 30.40 -1.91
CA ILE A 19 13.21 29.86 -2.99
C ILE A 19 13.17 28.31 -2.91
N ILE A 20 14.32 27.67 -2.73
CA ILE A 20 14.41 26.20 -2.59
C ILE A 20 13.59 25.74 -1.36
N GLY A 21 13.67 26.46 -0.24
CA GLY A 21 12.90 26.15 0.97
C GLY A 21 11.39 26.20 0.73
N ILE A 22 10.90 27.22 0.03
CA ILE A 22 9.47 27.34 -0.30
C ILE A 22 9.03 26.20 -1.25
N LEU A 23 9.80 25.89 -2.27
CA LEU A 23 9.49 24.81 -3.20
C LEU A 23 9.48 23.44 -2.49
N ALA A 24 10.46 23.19 -1.62
CA ALA A 24 10.55 21.96 -0.85
C ALA A 24 9.36 21.79 0.10
N ALA A 25 8.90 22.86 0.74
CA ALA A 25 7.75 22.81 1.64
C ALA A 25 6.45 22.38 0.95
N ILE A 26 6.30 22.64 -0.34
CA ILE A 26 5.14 22.21 -1.15
C ILE A 26 5.37 20.83 -1.76
N ALA A 27 6.58 20.54 -2.23
CA ALA A 27 6.88 19.31 -2.97
C ALA A 27 6.90 18.07 -2.08
N LEU A 28 7.44 18.16 -0.86
CA LEU A 28 7.59 17.02 0.05
C LEU A 28 6.25 16.35 0.42
N PRO A 29 5.20 17.07 0.86
CA PRO A 29 3.93 16.44 1.21
C PRO A 29 3.23 15.81 -0.01
N GLN A 30 3.34 16.42 -1.18
CA GLN A 30 2.77 15.86 -2.41
C GLN A 30 3.49 14.57 -2.82
N TYR A 31 4.82 14.53 -2.70
CA TYR A 31 5.61 13.33 -2.96
C TYR A 31 5.21 12.17 -2.03
N GLN A 32 5.04 12.44 -0.74
CA GLN A 32 4.58 11.42 0.22
C GLN A 32 3.20 10.85 -0.15
N GLN A 33 2.25 11.70 -0.52
CA GLN A 33 0.93 11.25 -0.96
C GLN A 33 0.99 10.40 -2.23
N TYR A 34 1.86 10.77 -3.18
CA TYR A 34 2.10 9.99 -4.39
C TYR A 34 2.65 8.59 -4.04
N MET A 35 3.65 8.51 -3.17
CA MET A 35 4.22 7.25 -2.70
C MET A 35 3.18 6.37 -2.01
N VAL A 36 2.33 6.95 -1.16
CA VAL A 36 1.26 6.22 -0.47
C VAL A 36 0.27 5.62 -1.46
N ARG A 37 -0.16 6.38 -2.46
CA ARG A 37 -1.07 5.88 -3.51
C ARG A 37 -0.43 4.77 -4.33
N ASN A 38 0.82 4.93 -4.71
CA ASN A 38 1.56 3.92 -5.47
C ASN A 38 1.70 2.61 -4.68
N ASN A 39 2.08 2.69 -3.40
CA ASN A 39 2.17 1.53 -2.51
C ASN A 39 0.82 0.84 -2.34
N ARG A 40 -0.28 1.60 -2.24
CA ARG A 40 -1.64 1.06 -2.19
C ARG A 40 -1.99 0.28 -3.46
N THR A 41 -1.74 0.86 -4.63
CA THR A 41 -1.97 0.18 -5.91
C THR A 41 -1.14 -1.12 -6.02
N ALA A 42 0.08 -1.09 -5.53
CA ALA A 42 0.95 -2.27 -5.54
C ALA A 42 0.40 -3.37 -4.62
N VAL A 43 -0.04 -3.06 -3.40
CA VAL A 43 -0.63 -4.09 -2.52
C VAL A 43 -2.00 -4.57 -3.00
N GLN A 44 -2.77 -3.75 -3.73
CA GLN A 44 -3.99 -4.20 -4.42
C GLN A 44 -3.68 -5.30 -5.44
N ALA A 45 -2.61 -5.14 -6.21
CA ALA A 45 -2.16 -6.18 -7.15
C ALA A 45 -1.75 -7.47 -6.41
N GLU A 46 -1.08 -7.38 -5.26
CA GLU A 46 -0.73 -8.54 -4.43
C GLU A 46 -1.96 -9.23 -3.86
N LEU A 47 -2.96 -8.49 -3.40
CA LEU A 47 -4.22 -9.09 -2.95
C LEU A 47 -4.95 -9.83 -4.09
N MET A 48 -4.90 -9.32 -5.32
CA MET A 48 -5.43 -10.04 -6.48
C MET A 48 -4.61 -11.30 -6.80
N GLN A 49 -3.30 -11.28 -6.61
CA GLN A 49 -2.47 -12.47 -6.76
C GLN A 49 -2.75 -13.53 -5.68
N ILE A 50 -2.99 -13.11 -4.44
CA ILE A 50 -3.46 -13.98 -3.36
C ILE A 50 -4.78 -14.64 -3.77
N ALA A 51 -5.75 -13.87 -4.28
CA ALA A 51 -7.01 -14.38 -4.77
C ALA A 51 -6.82 -15.44 -5.87
N ALA A 52 -6.01 -15.15 -6.89
CA ALA A 52 -5.72 -16.09 -7.97
C ALA A 52 -5.04 -17.37 -7.46
N THR A 53 -4.19 -17.29 -6.44
CA THR A 53 -3.53 -18.46 -5.86
C THR A 53 -4.50 -19.28 -5.01
N ALA A 54 -5.40 -18.62 -4.26
CA ALA A 54 -6.46 -19.29 -3.51
C ALA A 54 -7.41 -20.06 -4.44
N GLU A 55 -7.78 -19.50 -5.60
CA GLU A 55 -8.59 -20.19 -6.60
C GLU A 55 -7.86 -21.42 -7.18
N ARG A 56 -6.56 -21.32 -7.45
CA ARG A 56 -5.75 -22.49 -7.86
C ARG A 56 -5.70 -23.55 -6.77
N TYR A 57 -5.57 -23.17 -5.51
CA TYR A 57 -5.61 -24.10 -4.39
C TYR A 57 -6.94 -24.84 -4.34
N ARG A 58 -8.07 -24.10 -4.45
CA ARG A 58 -9.40 -24.69 -4.51
C ARG A 58 -9.58 -25.67 -5.67
N ALA A 59 -9.06 -25.33 -6.86
CA ALA A 59 -9.12 -26.21 -8.03
C ALA A 59 -8.42 -27.56 -7.81
N GLN A 60 -7.41 -27.60 -6.93
CA GLN A 60 -6.67 -28.82 -6.60
C GLN A 60 -7.26 -29.57 -5.40
N GLN A 61 -7.73 -28.84 -4.38
CA GLN A 61 -8.20 -29.39 -3.10
C GLN A 61 -9.71 -29.46 -2.97
N MET A 62 -10.44 -28.90 -3.94
CA MET A 62 -11.91 -28.76 -3.95
C MET A 62 -12.49 -27.95 -2.79
N THR A 63 -11.64 -27.30 -1.99
CA THR A 63 -11.99 -26.49 -0.83
C THR A 63 -10.92 -25.45 -0.54
N TYR A 64 -11.27 -24.39 0.19
CA TYR A 64 -10.28 -23.45 0.76
C TYR A 64 -9.85 -23.85 2.19
N ALA A 65 -10.48 -24.86 2.79
CA ALA A 65 -10.09 -25.33 4.11
C ALA A 65 -8.60 -25.68 4.15
N ASN A 66 -7.93 -25.38 5.26
CA ASN A 66 -6.49 -25.54 5.47
C ASN A 66 -5.57 -24.69 4.56
N SER A 67 -6.12 -23.84 3.68
CA SER A 67 -5.29 -22.80 3.03
C SER A 67 -4.90 -21.73 4.05
N THR A 68 -3.67 -21.24 3.94
CA THR A 68 -3.11 -20.23 4.84
C THR A 68 -2.43 -19.13 4.06
N ILE A 69 -2.18 -17.99 4.70
CA ILE A 69 -1.42 -16.89 4.06
C ILE A 69 -0.03 -17.35 3.58
N ALA A 70 0.60 -18.28 4.27
CA ALA A 70 1.87 -18.86 3.87
C ALA A 70 1.76 -19.67 2.56
N ILE A 71 0.64 -20.38 2.33
CA ILE A 71 0.38 -21.14 1.11
C ILE A 71 0.03 -20.20 -0.04
N VAL A 72 -0.87 -19.24 0.17
CA VAL A 72 -1.39 -18.40 -0.91
C VAL A 72 -0.48 -17.22 -1.27
N TYR A 73 0.38 -16.80 -0.35
CA TYR A 73 1.27 -15.66 -0.57
C TYR A 73 2.75 -15.96 -0.27
N GLY A 74 3.05 -16.82 0.70
CA GLY A 74 4.40 -17.12 1.13
C GLY A 74 4.94 -16.20 2.24
N GLY A 75 4.05 -15.49 2.93
CA GLY A 75 4.41 -14.61 4.05
C GLY A 75 3.20 -13.80 4.53
N SER A 76 3.40 -12.97 5.56
CA SER A 76 2.34 -12.13 6.14
C SER A 76 2.62 -10.63 6.05
N VAL A 77 3.63 -10.22 5.29
CA VAL A 77 4.04 -8.81 5.18
C VAL A 77 4.29 -8.46 3.72
N TYR A 78 3.82 -7.31 3.28
CA TYR A 78 4.13 -6.74 1.97
C TYR A 78 4.99 -5.47 2.13
N PRO A 79 6.05 -5.28 1.32
CA PRO A 79 6.63 -6.26 0.40
C PRO A 79 7.34 -7.41 1.14
N LYS A 80 7.57 -8.52 0.45
CA LYS A 80 8.27 -9.71 1.01
C LYS A 80 9.73 -9.45 1.39
N SER A 81 10.31 -8.41 0.83
CA SER A 81 11.69 -7.98 1.12
C SER A 81 11.73 -6.48 1.36
N GLY A 82 12.65 -6.04 2.22
CA GLY A 82 12.79 -4.63 2.59
C GLY A 82 11.88 -4.22 3.76
N VAL A 83 11.52 -2.94 3.80
CA VAL A 83 10.67 -2.40 4.87
C VAL A 83 9.22 -2.77 4.60
N GLY A 84 8.59 -3.51 5.52
CA GLY A 84 7.19 -3.89 5.43
C GLY A 84 6.26 -2.67 5.47
N LEU A 85 5.33 -2.59 4.53
CA LEU A 85 4.37 -1.50 4.39
C LEU A 85 2.97 -1.90 4.88
N TYR A 86 2.60 -3.16 4.66
CA TYR A 86 1.30 -3.71 5.05
C TYR A 86 1.49 -5.08 5.69
N ASP A 87 0.71 -5.34 6.73
CA ASP A 87 0.51 -6.66 7.29
C ASP A 87 -0.63 -7.32 6.52
N LEU A 88 -0.36 -8.52 5.98
CA LEU A 88 -1.31 -9.30 5.18
C LEU A 88 -1.92 -10.41 6.01
N SER A 89 -3.21 -10.64 5.88
CA SER A 89 -3.87 -11.81 6.42
C SER A 89 -4.76 -12.48 5.37
N TYR A 90 -4.98 -13.77 5.54
CA TYR A 90 -5.87 -14.59 4.73
C TYR A 90 -6.60 -15.55 5.65
N THR A 91 -7.92 -15.50 5.61
CA THR A 91 -8.77 -16.30 6.52
C THR A 91 -9.80 -17.06 5.69
N PRO A 92 -9.64 -18.38 5.52
CA PRO A 92 -10.70 -19.21 4.96
C PRO A 92 -11.85 -19.33 5.97
N ALA A 93 -13.07 -19.40 5.47
CA ALA A 93 -14.24 -19.69 6.30
C ALA A 93 -14.21 -21.14 6.81
N ALA A 94 -14.86 -21.39 7.92
CA ALA A 94 -14.88 -22.72 8.54
C ALA A 94 -15.50 -23.82 7.65
N ASP A 95 -16.42 -23.43 6.76
CA ASP A 95 -17.04 -24.31 5.76
C ASP A 95 -16.12 -24.64 4.55
N GLY A 96 -15.00 -23.96 4.43
CA GLY A 96 -14.06 -24.07 3.33
C GLY A 96 -14.59 -23.61 1.97
N LEU A 97 -15.71 -22.84 1.94
CA LEU A 97 -16.37 -22.40 0.72
C LEU A 97 -16.05 -20.94 0.36
N SER A 98 -15.51 -20.18 1.30
CA SER A 98 -15.15 -18.77 1.10
C SER A 98 -13.87 -18.41 1.85
N TRP A 99 -13.35 -17.22 1.55
CA TRP A 99 -12.19 -16.65 2.23
C TRP A 99 -12.22 -15.13 2.14
N VAL A 100 -11.50 -14.49 3.04
CA VAL A 100 -11.20 -13.06 3.00
C VAL A 100 -9.70 -12.84 3.13
N ALA A 101 -9.13 -12.01 2.28
CA ALA A 101 -7.76 -11.52 2.41
C ALA A 101 -7.77 -10.03 2.74
N THR A 102 -6.92 -9.62 3.67
CA THR A 102 -6.80 -8.21 4.08
C THR A 102 -5.37 -7.73 4.03
N ALA A 103 -5.19 -6.44 3.80
CA ALA A 103 -3.93 -5.73 3.92
C ALA A 103 -4.14 -4.53 4.83
N VAL A 104 -3.44 -4.50 5.97
CA VAL A 104 -3.54 -3.42 6.96
C VAL A 104 -2.22 -2.67 6.99
N PRO A 105 -2.22 -1.31 6.91
CA PRO A 105 -1.00 -0.53 7.02
C PRO A 105 -0.21 -0.88 8.27
N LYS A 106 1.07 -1.22 8.11
CA LYS A 106 1.94 -1.59 9.22
C LYS A 106 2.18 -0.39 10.13
N SER A 107 2.02 -0.59 11.44
CA SER A 107 2.23 0.45 12.44
C SER A 107 3.65 1.05 12.32
N GLY A 108 3.74 2.39 12.43
CA GLY A 108 5.00 3.12 12.31
C GLY A 108 5.48 3.37 10.87
N GLY A 109 4.89 2.72 9.87
CA GLY A 109 5.20 2.94 8.46
C GLY A 109 4.51 4.19 7.87
N LEU A 110 4.97 4.63 6.69
CA LEU A 110 4.43 5.80 5.98
C LEU A 110 2.93 5.67 5.73
N GLN A 111 2.44 4.48 5.37
CA GLN A 111 1.03 4.21 5.10
C GLN A 111 0.16 4.49 6.35
N ALA A 112 0.60 4.03 7.53
CA ALA A 112 -0.10 4.28 8.78
C ALA A 112 -0.03 5.75 9.19
N GLN A 113 1.14 6.40 9.05
CA GLN A 113 1.34 7.82 9.39
C GLN A 113 0.47 8.75 8.53
N THR A 114 0.19 8.36 7.29
CA THR A 114 -0.66 9.12 6.36
C THR A 114 -2.13 8.72 6.42
N ASN A 115 -2.50 7.84 7.35
CA ASN A 115 -3.87 7.37 7.51
C ASN A 115 -4.42 6.67 6.24
N ASP A 116 -3.60 5.85 5.55
CA ASP A 116 -4.00 5.22 4.30
C ASP A 116 -5.20 4.28 4.48
N GLY A 117 -5.16 3.39 5.45
CA GLY A 117 -6.28 2.50 5.79
C GLY A 117 -6.19 1.11 5.17
N ALA A 118 -7.05 0.23 5.68
CA ALA A 118 -7.07 -1.17 5.30
C ALA A 118 -7.74 -1.43 3.95
N LEU A 119 -7.26 -2.50 3.28
CA LEU A 119 -7.86 -3.07 2.07
C LEU A 119 -8.30 -4.50 2.34
N ALA A 120 -9.35 -4.94 1.66
CA ALA A 120 -9.74 -6.35 1.66
C ALA A 120 -10.28 -6.79 0.30
N ILE A 121 -10.25 -8.10 0.07
CA ILE A 121 -10.84 -8.79 -1.07
C ILE A 121 -11.36 -10.14 -0.62
N ASP A 122 -12.44 -10.64 -1.21
CA ASP A 122 -12.98 -11.97 -0.95
C ASP A 122 -13.02 -12.87 -2.20
N ASN A 123 -13.45 -14.12 -2.00
CA ASN A 123 -13.58 -15.13 -3.05
C ASN A 123 -14.62 -14.79 -4.12
N THR A 124 -15.52 -13.83 -3.89
CA THR A 124 -16.50 -13.36 -4.88
C THR A 124 -15.98 -12.18 -5.71
N GLY A 125 -14.76 -11.70 -5.40
CA GLY A 125 -14.14 -10.57 -6.05
C GLY A 125 -14.60 -9.21 -5.51
N ARG A 126 -15.36 -9.18 -4.40
CA ARG A 126 -15.69 -7.92 -3.73
C ARG A 126 -14.43 -7.33 -3.11
N ARG A 127 -14.31 -6.02 -3.17
CA ARG A 127 -13.11 -5.28 -2.77
C ARG A 127 -13.52 -4.07 -1.98
N CYS A 128 -12.80 -3.79 -0.91
CA CYS A 128 -13.00 -2.56 -0.15
C CYS A 128 -11.68 -1.91 0.23
N TRP A 129 -11.73 -0.60 0.39
CA TRP A 129 -10.69 0.22 0.99
C TRP A 129 -11.34 1.33 1.82
N LYS A 130 -10.90 1.52 3.04
CA LYS A 130 -11.41 2.59 3.91
C LYS A 130 -10.25 3.37 4.51
N LYS A 131 -10.13 4.62 4.08
CA LYS A 131 -9.10 5.53 4.59
C LYS A 131 -9.23 5.71 6.11
N GLY A 132 -8.11 5.66 6.81
CA GLY A 132 -8.05 5.90 8.25
C GLY A 132 -8.63 4.80 9.13
N SER A 133 -8.92 3.63 8.58
CA SER A 133 -9.48 2.50 9.31
C SER A 133 -8.59 1.27 9.18
N ALA A 134 -8.51 0.46 10.24
CA ALA A 134 -7.86 -0.84 10.21
C ALA A 134 -8.73 -1.95 9.59
N THR A 135 -9.98 -1.63 9.26
CA THR A 135 -10.94 -2.56 8.62
C THR A 135 -11.76 -1.83 7.57
N CYS A 136 -12.23 -2.56 6.55
CA CYS A 136 -13.24 -2.07 5.62
C CYS A 136 -14.36 -3.10 5.44
N ASP A 137 -15.52 -2.66 4.98
CA ASP A 137 -16.68 -3.50 4.76
C ASP A 137 -16.81 -3.88 3.29
N LEU A 138 -16.71 -5.18 2.98
CA LEU A 138 -16.84 -5.73 1.65
C LEU A 138 -18.26 -5.61 1.06
N ASN A 139 -19.26 -5.35 1.89
CA ASN A 139 -20.66 -5.14 1.46
C ASN A 139 -20.96 -3.66 1.17
N ASP A 140 -20.09 -2.75 1.60
CA ASP A 140 -20.25 -1.32 1.36
C ASP A 140 -19.63 -0.93 0.02
N THR A 141 -20.46 -0.75 -0.99
CA THR A 141 -20.03 -0.38 -2.35
C THR A 141 -19.37 1.00 -2.43
N THR A 142 -19.57 1.85 -1.40
CA THR A 142 -18.91 3.18 -1.34
C THR A 142 -17.43 3.07 -0.96
N GLN A 143 -17.02 1.94 -0.43
CA GLN A 143 -15.64 1.63 -0.04
C GLN A 143 -14.88 0.83 -1.11
N ALA A 144 -15.38 0.73 -2.33
CA ALA A 144 -14.68 0.03 -3.40
C ALA A 144 -13.29 0.63 -3.69
N TRP A 145 -12.37 -0.20 -4.16
CA TRP A 145 -11.03 0.28 -4.56
C TRP A 145 -11.13 1.32 -5.67
N GLN A 146 -10.41 2.42 -5.49
CA GLN A 146 -10.21 3.45 -6.49
C GLN A 146 -8.80 3.36 -7.05
#